data_fc71c253542d148f3defc06a8a24aed2
#
_entry.id   fc71c253542d148f3defc06a8a24aed2
#
_cell.length_a   1.000
_cell.length_b   1.000
_cell.length_c   1.000
_cell.angle_alpha   90.00
_cell.angle_beta   90.00
_cell.angle_gamma   90.00
#
_symmetry.space_group_name_H-M   'P 1'
#
loop_
_entity.id
_entity.type
_entity.pdbx_description
1 polymer ?
#
loop_
_entity_poly.entity_id
_entity_poly.type
_entity_poly.pdbx_seq_one_letter_code
_entity_poly.pdbx_strand_id
1 'polypeptide(L)'
;MPTYSIKMRASKGGMHVSGAERIIPQQDISPAISALAERALHHGLGRADFINIKMEEVLPTELEYLDALPVSTRPAATIEGSFAIMHQILGELGLADKADELIDLFRHVHPMRGAVLYDVATGQRLEPDQERGIRVTYMDAEGASSSNSNKDHFREAIVLATKVINAPGIVAELCMSDDPDYVVGYISSKQHGYVRLTPLKAVGDPHGGRIFIFDSRKAKAEDAIYYLEKQKVLVRGLPPERPVNTNPQQIFAEELERLKEKSLYRSMRTMESAQSKYVDIKGNRTLMLASNSYLDLANDARVKQAAADAALTWGAGSGGSRLTTGNTQLHEELEAELARFKGTEAALLFNTGYMANVGILSALCDSESVIFSDEYNHASIIDGARLSKARIVVYKHNDMQDLETKILSSPCRKGIIVSDAVFSMDGDIIDLPRFVALGQKYHLLTMIDEAHATGVIGATGRGAVEHFSYSCSPDIIMVTLSKSLGAEGGFAASSKVIIEYLKNKARSFIFATSQAPATLGAALAALRILENEPQHAQALQHNAAYFLDCLHKEGVEAHSPTAIIPIIIGDEATALKVAEELLGEGILVPAIRYPTVAKGTARLRVALMSTHTEEELARTAKLIAEAIKRCK
;
A
#
# COMPACT_ATOMS: atom_id res chain seq x y z
N MET A 1 -9.47 -39.40 16.16
CA MET A 1 -10.59 -38.44 16.41
C MET A 1 -10.11 -37.11 15.91
N PRO A 2 -10.98 -36.24 15.33
CA PRO A 2 -10.56 -34.93 14.87
C PRO A 2 -10.04 -34.10 16.04
N THR A 3 -9.02 -33.32 15.80
CA THR A 3 -8.36 -32.43 16.75
C THR A 3 -8.54 -30.98 16.28
N TYR A 4 -8.73 -30.07 17.22
CA TYR A 4 -9.05 -28.69 16.92
C TYR A 4 -8.09 -27.73 17.63
N SER A 5 -7.67 -26.68 16.91
CA SER A 5 -7.03 -25.51 17.49
C SER A 5 -8.11 -24.54 17.94
N ILE A 6 -8.10 -24.20 19.22
CA ILE A 6 -9.01 -23.20 19.79
C ILE A 6 -8.20 -21.97 20.16
N LYS A 7 -8.53 -20.84 19.52
CA LYS A 7 -7.92 -19.53 19.77
C LYS A 7 -8.95 -18.63 20.43
N MET A 8 -8.64 -18.11 21.61
CA MET A 8 -9.48 -17.14 22.31
C MET A 8 -8.81 -15.78 22.37
N ARG A 9 -9.62 -14.73 22.15
CA ARG A 9 -9.23 -13.34 22.43
C ARG A 9 -10.30 -12.69 23.29
N ALA A 10 -9.89 -12.03 24.35
CA ALA A 10 -10.76 -11.24 25.21
C ALA A 10 -10.36 -9.77 25.20
N SER A 11 -11.32 -8.87 25.19
CA SER A 11 -11.10 -7.42 25.20
C SER A 11 -12.00 -6.72 26.22
N LYS A 12 -11.61 -5.49 26.59
CA LYS A 12 -12.37 -4.58 27.45
C LYS A 12 -12.25 -3.18 26.86
N GLY A 13 -13.39 -2.56 26.56
CA GLY A 13 -13.42 -1.24 25.93
C GLY A 13 -12.64 -1.18 24.60
N GLY A 14 -12.65 -2.27 23.81
CA GLY A 14 -11.90 -2.38 22.56
C GLY A 14 -10.41 -2.70 22.72
N MET A 15 -9.87 -2.71 23.93
CA MET A 15 -8.47 -3.09 24.19
C MET A 15 -8.37 -4.59 24.50
N HIS A 16 -7.35 -5.23 23.91
CA HIS A 16 -7.07 -6.64 24.18
C HIS A 16 -6.58 -6.84 25.62
N VAL A 17 -7.20 -7.74 26.37
CA VAL A 17 -6.84 -8.02 27.78
C VAL A 17 -6.34 -9.44 28.02
N SER A 18 -6.73 -10.42 27.18
CA SER A 18 -6.27 -11.80 27.32
C SER A 18 -6.41 -12.56 26.01
N GLY A 19 -5.51 -13.52 25.76
CA GLY A 19 -5.58 -14.45 24.64
C GLY A 19 -5.02 -15.81 25.05
N ALA A 20 -5.53 -16.86 24.40
CA ALA A 20 -5.01 -18.22 24.57
C ALA A 20 -5.27 -19.03 23.30
N GLU A 21 -4.37 -20.01 23.03
CA GLU A 21 -4.54 -21.01 21.99
C GLU A 21 -4.34 -22.40 22.60
N ARG A 22 -5.20 -23.35 22.25
CA ARG A 22 -5.07 -24.76 22.65
C ARG A 22 -5.40 -25.66 21.48
N ILE A 23 -4.68 -26.78 21.38
CA ILE A 23 -4.99 -27.85 20.45
C ILE A 23 -5.51 -29.02 21.28
N ILE A 24 -6.72 -29.46 20.99
CA ILE A 24 -7.43 -30.45 21.82
C ILE A 24 -8.27 -31.39 20.95
N PRO A 25 -8.48 -32.64 21.43
CA PRO A 25 -9.42 -33.55 20.79
C PRO A 25 -10.85 -33.02 20.85
N GLN A 26 -11.68 -33.42 19.91
CA GLN A 26 -13.08 -32.99 19.80
C GLN A 26 -13.88 -33.12 21.09
N GLN A 27 -13.64 -34.20 21.86
CA GLN A 27 -14.34 -34.44 23.13
C GLN A 27 -14.04 -33.41 24.22
N ASP A 28 -12.91 -32.74 24.16
CA ASP A 28 -12.44 -31.80 25.18
C ASP A 28 -12.75 -30.33 24.83
N ILE A 29 -13.44 -30.07 23.71
CA ILE A 29 -13.76 -28.72 23.24
C ILE A 29 -14.60 -27.94 24.26
N SER A 30 -15.70 -28.52 24.73
CA SER A 30 -16.61 -27.85 25.64
C SER A 30 -15.99 -27.47 26.98
N PRO A 31 -15.28 -28.38 27.66
CA PRO A 31 -14.53 -28.06 28.89
C PRO A 31 -13.45 -26.98 28.66
N ALA A 32 -12.76 -27.03 27.53
CA ALA A 32 -11.69 -26.09 27.22
C ALA A 32 -12.26 -24.66 26.95
N ILE A 33 -13.36 -24.56 26.23
CA ILE A 33 -14.04 -23.27 25.98
C ILE A 33 -14.50 -22.66 27.32
N SER A 34 -15.13 -23.45 28.18
CA SER A 34 -15.57 -22.99 29.51
C SER A 34 -14.39 -22.47 30.34
N ALA A 35 -13.31 -23.24 30.43
CA ALA A 35 -12.12 -22.84 31.17
C ALA A 35 -11.45 -21.56 30.59
N LEU A 36 -11.45 -21.40 29.27
CA LEU A 36 -10.92 -20.21 28.62
C LEU A 36 -11.79 -18.99 28.88
N ALA A 37 -13.11 -19.15 28.84
CA ALA A 37 -14.08 -18.10 29.14
C ALA A 37 -14.00 -17.64 30.60
N GLU A 38 -13.95 -18.57 31.56
CA GLU A 38 -13.77 -18.26 32.98
C GLU A 38 -12.47 -17.48 33.22
N ARG A 39 -11.39 -17.91 32.60
CA ARG A 39 -10.10 -17.23 32.71
C ARG A 39 -10.16 -15.79 32.18
N ALA A 40 -10.87 -15.55 31.08
CA ALA A 40 -11.05 -14.20 30.53
C ALA A 40 -11.90 -13.29 31.43
N LEU A 41 -12.88 -13.88 32.14
CA LEU A 41 -13.74 -13.16 33.06
C LEU A 41 -13.04 -12.78 34.38
N HIS A 42 -12.04 -13.56 34.80
CA HIS A 42 -11.33 -13.37 36.07
C HIS A 42 -9.89 -12.85 35.92
N HIS A 43 -9.55 -12.22 34.78
CA HIS A 43 -8.22 -11.70 34.53
C HIS A 43 -7.91 -10.48 35.42
N GLY A 44 -6.65 -10.36 35.91
CA GLY A 44 -6.21 -9.31 36.83
C GLY A 44 -6.36 -7.86 36.33
N LEU A 45 -6.56 -7.65 35.02
CA LEU A 45 -6.83 -6.35 34.41
C LEU A 45 -8.33 -5.97 34.37
N GLY A 46 -9.18 -6.79 34.99
CA GLY A 46 -10.62 -6.59 35.07
C GLY A 46 -11.43 -7.45 34.10
N ARG A 47 -12.73 -7.44 34.29
CA ARG A 47 -13.68 -8.28 33.56
C ARG A 47 -13.71 -7.91 32.08
N ALA A 48 -13.49 -8.87 31.18
CA ALA A 48 -13.66 -8.66 29.74
C ALA A 48 -15.15 -8.40 29.41
N ASP A 49 -15.37 -7.49 28.47
CA ASP A 49 -16.69 -7.18 27.93
C ASP A 49 -16.97 -7.88 26.59
N PHE A 50 -15.92 -8.40 25.96
CA PHE A 50 -16.00 -9.16 24.71
C PHE A 50 -15.00 -10.32 24.69
N ILE A 51 -15.48 -11.50 24.30
CA ILE A 51 -14.65 -12.71 24.13
C ILE A 51 -14.94 -13.27 22.74
N ASN A 52 -13.88 -13.43 21.93
CA ASN A 52 -13.95 -14.10 20.63
C ASN A 52 -13.21 -15.44 20.72
N ILE A 53 -13.85 -16.52 20.30
CA ILE A 53 -13.28 -17.86 20.24
C ILE A 53 -13.35 -18.34 18.79
N LYS A 54 -12.17 -18.59 18.19
CA LYS A 54 -12.03 -19.20 16.86
C LYS A 54 -11.61 -20.64 17.03
N MET A 55 -12.26 -21.55 16.30
CA MET A 55 -11.95 -22.97 16.31
C MET A 55 -11.68 -23.42 14.88
N GLU A 56 -10.59 -24.15 14.68
CA GLU A 56 -10.17 -24.68 13.38
C GLU A 56 -9.77 -26.16 13.56
N GLU A 57 -10.17 -27.02 12.63
CA GLU A 57 -9.72 -28.41 12.62
C GLU A 57 -8.25 -28.47 12.22
N VAL A 58 -7.46 -29.26 12.97
CA VAL A 58 -6.03 -29.46 12.69
C VAL A 58 -5.88 -30.71 11.83
N LEU A 59 -5.31 -30.54 10.65
CA LEU A 59 -5.12 -31.63 9.69
C LEU A 59 -4.12 -32.69 10.20
N PRO A 60 -4.24 -33.99 9.81
CA PRO A 60 -3.39 -35.07 10.29
C PRO A 60 -1.87 -34.83 10.12
N THR A 61 -1.47 -34.14 9.05
CA THR A 61 -0.07 -33.76 8.79
C THR A 61 0.49 -32.76 9.80
N GLU A 62 -0.37 -31.96 10.43
CA GLU A 62 0.02 -31.05 11.51
C GLU A 62 0.05 -31.78 12.86
N LEU A 63 -0.77 -32.82 13.01
CA LEU A 63 -0.82 -33.66 14.22
C LEU A 63 0.40 -34.57 14.40
N GLU A 64 0.94 -35.14 13.32
CA GLU A 64 2.18 -35.93 13.36
C GLU A 64 3.37 -35.12 13.88
N TYR A 65 3.36 -33.82 13.65
CA TYR A 65 4.36 -32.91 14.21
C TYR A 65 4.13 -32.59 15.68
N LEU A 66 2.90 -32.65 16.16
CA LEU A 66 2.52 -32.29 17.53
C LEU A 66 2.64 -33.48 18.50
N ASP A 67 2.40 -34.70 18.02
CA ASP A 67 2.53 -35.94 18.83
C ASP A 67 3.99 -36.30 19.15
N ALA A 68 4.95 -35.68 18.45
CA ALA A 68 6.38 -35.83 18.75
C ALA A 68 6.88 -34.89 19.88
N LEU A 69 6.00 -34.08 20.47
CA LEU A 69 6.36 -33.10 21.49
C LEU A 69 6.28 -33.64 22.88
N PRO A 70 7.36 -33.60 23.70
CA PRO A 70 7.26 -33.87 25.11
C PRO A 70 6.37 -32.81 25.77
N VAL A 71 5.32 -33.29 26.43
CA VAL A 71 4.29 -32.44 27.02
C VAL A 71 4.72 -31.96 28.39
N SER A 72 5.49 -30.90 28.50
CA SER A 72 5.53 -30.08 29.70
C SER A 72 4.50 -28.97 29.60
N THR A 73 3.27 -29.22 29.96
CA THR A 73 2.14 -28.29 29.75
C THR A 73 1.66 -27.63 31.04
N ARG A 74 2.44 -27.63 32.10
CA ARG A 74 2.07 -26.93 33.33
C ARG A 74 2.63 -25.52 33.32
N PRO A 75 1.79 -24.48 33.47
CA PRO A 75 2.26 -23.12 33.63
C PRO A 75 3.16 -23.03 34.89
N ALA A 76 4.36 -22.53 34.69
CA ALA A 76 5.15 -22.04 35.79
C ALA A 76 4.49 -20.77 36.31
N ALA A 77 4.14 -20.76 37.58
CA ALA A 77 3.58 -19.58 38.25
C ALA A 77 4.68 -18.63 38.73
N THR A 78 5.94 -19.05 38.66
CA THR A 78 7.11 -18.33 39.18
C THR A 78 8.30 -18.49 38.24
N ILE A 79 9.31 -17.64 38.40
CA ILE A 79 10.58 -17.69 37.66
C ILE A 79 11.31 -19.04 37.93
N GLU A 80 11.30 -19.52 39.19
CA GLU A 80 11.89 -20.82 39.57
C GLU A 80 11.18 -21.97 38.85
N GLY A 81 9.86 -21.88 38.70
CA GLY A 81 9.11 -22.89 37.95
C GLY A 81 9.47 -22.86 36.46
N SER A 82 9.78 -21.70 35.89
CA SER A 82 10.28 -21.59 34.52
C SER A 82 11.65 -22.22 34.35
N PHE A 83 12.56 -22.07 35.32
CA PHE A 83 13.86 -22.72 35.32
C PHE A 83 13.75 -24.23 35.47
N ALA A 84 12.84 -24.74 36.29
CA ALA A 84 12.57 -26.17 36.39
C ALA A 84 12.11 -26.79 35.06
N ILE A 85 11.27 -26.07 34.32
CA ILE A 85 10.86 -26.48 32.98
C ILE A 85 12.04 -26.45 32.02
N MET A 86 12.90 -25.43 32.08
CA MET A 86 14.12 -25.36 31.26
C MET A 86 15.05 -26.56 31.56
N HIS A 87 15.27 -26.91 32.81
CA HIS A 87 16.06 -28.08 33.17
C HIS A 87 15.52 -29.36 32.55
N GLN A 88 14.21 -29.56 32.61
CA GLN A 88 13.57 -30.69 31.96
C GLN A 88 13.80 -30.71 30.46
N ILE A 89 13.56 -29.59 29.80
CA ILE A 89 13.71 -29.43 28.34
C ILE A 89 15.17 -29.66 27.90
N LEU A 90 16.12 -29.07 28.61
CA LEU A 90 17.54 -29.26 28.34
C LEU A 90 17.97 -30.74 28.58
N GLY A 91 17.38 -31.42 29.56
CA GLY A 91 17.56 -32.85 29.77
C GLY A 91 17.08 -33.69 28.57
N GLU A 92 15.91 -33.37 28.04
CA GLU A 92 15.34 -34.02 26.85
C GLU A 92 16.18 -33.79 25.58
N LEU A 93 16.88 -32.65 25.50
CA LEU A 93 17.85 -32.38 24.44
C LEU A 93 19.21 -33.04 24.61
N GLY A 94 19.44 -33.79 25.71
CA GLY A 94 20.73 -34.34 26.04
C GLY A 94 21.75 -33.31 26.55
N LEU A 95 21.28 -32.20 27.09
CA LEU A 95 22.07 -31.09 27.62
C LEU A 95 21.90 -30.93 29.14
N ALA A 96 21.53 -32.00 29.85
CA ALA A 96 21.29 -31.99 31.29
C ALA A 96 22.51 -31.52 32.09
N ASP A 97 23.70 -31.89 31.65
CA ASP A 97 24.99 -31.49 32.23
C ASP A 97 25.33 -30.00 32.02
N LYS A 98 24.65 -29.35 31.11
CA LYS A 98 24.82 -27.92 30.78
C LYS A 98 23.66 -27.04 31.24
N ALA A 99 22.65 -27.65 31.86
CA ALA A 99 21.42 -26.93 32.18
C ALA A 99 21.66 -25.75 33.13
N ASP A 100 22.45 -25.92 34.18
CA ASP A 100 22.75 -24.86 35.15
C ASP A 100 23.53 -23.71 34.52
N GLU A 101 24.53 -24.02 33.69
CA GLU A 101 25.32 -23.04 32.96
C GLU A 101 24.46 -22.21 32.00
N LEU A 102 23.57 -22.88 31.26
CA LEU A 102 22.68 -22.21 30.31
C LEU A 102 21.62 -21.36 31.03
N ILE A 103 21.08 -21.81 32.13
CA ILE A 103 20.13 -21.05 32.95
C ILE A 103 20.81 -19.84 33.58
N ASP A 104 22.04 -19.97 34.06
CA ASP A 104 22.79 -18.85 34.61
C ASP A 104 23.11 -17.82 33.49
N LEU A 105 23.48 -18.30 32.33
CA LEU A 105 23.67 -17.44 31.16
C LEU A 105 22.41 -16.64 30.82
N PHE A 106 21.21 -17.23 30.90
CA PHE A 106 19.93 -16.51 30.71
C PHE A 106 19.73 -15.38 31.69
N ARG A 107 20.10 -15.56 32.96
CA ARG A 107 19.95 -14.52 33.99
C ARG A 107 20.78 -13.27 33.68
N HIS A 108 21.86 -13.42 32.94
CA HIS A 108 22.80 -12.35 32.63
C HIS A 108 22.63 -11.75 31.20
N VAL A 109 21.86 -12.41 30.34
CA VAL A 109 21.59 -11.88 28.99
C VAL A 109 20.53 -10.77 29.07
N HIS A 110 20.93 -9.55 28.74
CA HIS A 110 20.02 -8.41 28.81
C HIS A 110 18.85 -8.57 27.82
N PRO A 111 17.60 -8.45 28.25
CA PRO A 111 16.41 -8.76 27.46
C PRO A 111 16.33 -8.05 26.10
N MET A 112 16.73 -6.81 26.06
CA MET A 112 16.61 -5.94 24.86
C MET A 112 17.87 -5.94 23.98
N ARG A 113 18.96 -6.54 24.40
CA ARG A 113 20.28 -6.37 23.76
C ARG A 113 21.01 -7.66 23.46
N GLY A 114 20.51 -8.81 23.93
CA GLY A 114 21.29 -10.02 23.96
C GLY A 114 20.69 -11.18 23.19
N ALA A 115 21.45 -11.70 22.24
CA ALA A 115 21.36 -13.09 21.89
C ALA A 115 22.76 -13.66 21.93
N VAL A 116 22.85 -14.88 22.43
CA VAL A 116 24.09 -15.64 22.55
C VAL A 116 23.97 -16.86 21.65
N LEU A 117 25.00 -17.13 20.87
CA LEU A 117 25.15 -18.38 20.16
C LEU A 117 26.04 -19.31 21.01
N TYR A 118 25.48 -20.40 21.49
CA TYR A 118 26.15 -21.36 22.39
C TYR A 118 26.48 -22.65 21.63
N ASP A 119 27.77 -23.03 21.64
CA ASP A 119 28.22 -24.28 21.07
C ASP A 119 28.30 -25.37 22.13
N VAL A 120 27.44 -26.39 22.01
CA VAL A 120 27.37 -27.52 22.97
C VAL A 120 28.61 -28.43 22.90
N ALA A 121 29.35 -28.43 21.78
CA ALA A 121 30.53 -29.27 21.62
C ALA A 121 31.74 -28.72 22.37
N THR A 122 31.89 -27.42 22.44
CA THR A 122 33.07 -26.75 23.01
C THR A 122 32.78 -26.00 24.29
N GLY A 123 31.51 -25.74 24.60
CA GLY A 123 31.10 -24.88 25.70
C GLY A 123 31.40 -23.38 25.42
N GLN A 124 31.76 -23.04 24.18
CA GLN A 124 32.02 -21.65 23.82
C GLN A 124 30.73 -20.89 23.49
N ARG A 125 30.67 -19.65 23.92
CA ARG A 125 29.59 -18.71 23.60
C ARG A 125 30.12 -17.60 22.73
N LEU A 126 29.33 -17.27 21.70
CA LEU A 126 29.49 -16.09 20.87
C LEU A 126 28.46 -15.07 21.34
N GLU A 127 28.91 -14.05 22.03
CA GLU A 127 28.07 -12.92 22.41
C GLU A 127 27.96 -11.93 21.23
N PRO A 128 26.89 -11.12 21.18
CA PRO A 128 26.86 -10.00 20.28
C PRO A 128 28.03 -9.07 20.61
N ASP A 129 29.02 -9.12 19.77
CA ASP A 129 30.25 -8.37 19.95
C ASP A 129 30.20 -7.15 19.04
N GLN A 130 30.34 -5.98 19.63
CA GLN A 130 30.37 -4.69 18.91
C GLN A 130 31.54 -4.66 17.91
N GLU A 131 32.66 -5.27 18.22
CA GLU A 131 33.83 -5.33 17.34
C GLU A 131 33.62 -6.29 16.15
N ARG A 132 32.82 -7.33 16.30
CA ARG A 132 32.48 -8.30 15.24
C ARG A 132 31.21 -7.94 14.47
N GLY A 133 30.53 -6.86 14.85
CA GLY A 133 29.33 -6.40 14.16
C GLY A 133 28.16 -7.37 14.21
N ILE A 134 28.08 -8.26 15.20
CA ILE A 134 26.99 -9.20 15.36
C ILE A 134 25.95 -8.58 16.29
N ARG A 135 24.76 -8.30 15.74
CA ARG A 135 23.63 -7.80 16.50
C ARG A 135 22.43 -8.71 16.30
N VAL A 136 21.77 -9.08 17.38
CA VAL A 136 20.46 -9.70 17.30
C VAL A 136 19.41 -8.62 17.36
N THR A 137 18.65 -8.48 16.30
CA THR A 137 17.51 -7.58 16.26
C THR A 137 16.23 -8.39 16.36
N TYR A 138 15.34 -7.91 17.19
CA TYR A 138 13.96 -8.34 17.19
C TYR A 138 13.30 -7.76 15.93
N MET A 139 12.93 -8.59 14.99
CA MET A 139 12.11 -8.17 13.87
C MET A 139 10.81 -8.97 13.91
N ASP A 140 9.69 -8.29 13.80
CA ASP A 140 8.42 -8.93 13.55
C ASP A 140 8.39 -9.56 12.14
N ALA A 141 7.46 -10.47 11.90
CA ALA A 141 7.37 -11.20 10.64
C ALA A 141 7.13 -10.27 9.42
N GLU A 142 6.75 -9.02 9.65
CA GLU A 142 6.45 -8.02 8.61
C GLU A 142 7.55 -6.96 8.47
N GLY A 143 8.57 -6.96 9.32
CA GLY A 143 9.69 -6.01 9.24
C GLY A 143 9.34 -4.59 9.69
N ALA A 144 8.20 -4.40 10.34
CA ALA A 144 7.76 -3.13 10.85
C ALA A 144 8.02 -3.02 12.36
N SER A 145 8.73 -1.98 12.77
CA SER A 145 8.81 -1.59 14.17
C SER A 145 7.51 -0.92 14.60
N SER A 146 6.49 -1.68 14.95
CA SER A 146 5.30 -1.09 15.56
C SER A 146 5.52 -0.92 17.07
N SER A 147 5.49 0.31 17.51
CA SER A 147 5.67 0.69 18.91
C SER A 147 4.48 0.37 19.83
N ASN A 148 3.53 -0.46 19.39
CA ASN A 148 2.23 -0.51 20.07
C ASN A 148 1.68 -1.86 20.50
N SER A 149 2.40 -2.99 20.40
CA SER A 149 1.96 -4.16 21.14
C SER A 149 3.08 -5.18 21.34
N ASN A 150 3.67 -5.14 22.49
CA ASN A 150 4.65 -6.13 22.96
C ASN A 150 4.12 -7.59 22.94
N LYS A 151 2.84 -7.80 22.76
CA LYS A 151 2.17 -9.11 22.77
C LYS A 151 2.26 -9.86 21.44
N ASP A 152 2.30 -9.13 20.34
CA ASP A 152 2.43 -9.72 19.00
C ASP A 152 3.89 -10.13 18.75
N HIS A 153 4.86 -9.42 19.29
CA HIS A 153 6.29 -9.73 19.17
C HIS A 153 6.68 -11.11 19.72
N PHE A 154 6.05 -11.55 20.79
CA PHE A 154 6.38 -12.88 21.36
C PHE A 154 5.83 -14.02 20.47
N ARG A 155 4.66 -13.87 19.88
CA ARG A 155 4.12 -14.81 18.89
C ARG A 155 5.00 -14.92 17.66
N GLU A 156 5.48 -13.80 17.20
CA GLU A 156 6.35 -13.69 16.04
C GLU A 156 7.74 -14.23 16.30
N ALA A 157 8.26 -14.05 17.52
CA ALA A 157 9.50 -14.64 17.94
C ALA A 157 9.44 -16.18 17.92
N ILE A 158 8.34 -16.77 18.38
CA ILE A 158 8.15 -18.22 18.32
C ILE A 158 8.07 -18.71 16.87
N VAL A 159 7.39 -17.98 15.98
CA VAL A 159 7.30 -18.33 14.57
C VAL A 159 8.65 -18.19 13.87
N LEU A 160 9.40 -17.12 14.15
CA LEU A 160 10.76 -16.94 13.63
C LEU A 160 11.70 -18.02 14.15
N ALA A 161 11.64 -18.32 15.42
CA ALA A 161 12.43 -19.37 16.03
C ALA A 161 12.08 -20.75 15.44
N THR A 162 10.81 -21.03 15.16
CA THR A 162 10.39 -22.26 14.48
C THR A 162 11.03 -22.40 13.09
N LYS A 163 11.24 -21.31 12.38
CA LYS A 163 11.96 -21.30 11.10
C LYS A 163 13.47 -21.52 11.27
N VAL A 164 14.07 -21.01 12.33
CA VAL A 164 15.51 -21.14 12.64
C VAL A 164 15.88 -22.59 12.96
N ILE A 165 15.02 -23.35 13.60
CA ILE A 165 15.27 -24.77 13.95
C ILE A 165 15.47 -25.65 12.73
N ASN A 166 14.99 -25.26 11.59
CA ASN A 166 15.20 -25.98 10.34
C ASN A 166 16.62 -25.84 9.78
N ALA A 167 17.51 -25.06 10.44
CA ALA A 167 18.88 -24.91 10.01
C ALA A 167 19.71 -26.14 10.38
N PRO A 168 20.54 -26.66 9.45
CA PRO A 168 21.50 -27.72 9.76
C PRO A 168 22.42 -27.30 10.90
N GLY A 169 22.50 -28.13 11.94
CA GLY A 169 23.40 -27.90 13.06
C GLY A 169 22.91 -27.00 14.19
N ILE A 170 21.78 -26.30 14.03
CA ILE A 170 21.13 -25.59 15.15
C ILE A 170 20.27 -26.58 15.92
N VAL A 171 20.52 -26.72 17.22
CA VAL A 171 19.85 -27.71 18.09
C VAL A 171 18.59 -27.13 18.72
N ALA A 172 18.66 -25.90 19.20
CA ALA A 172 17.52 -25.28 19.90
C ALA A 172 17.66 -23.74 19.96
N GLU A 173 16.56 -23.08 20.24
CA GLU A 173 16.52 -21.71 20.73
C GLU A 173 15.83 -21.71 22.11
N LEU A 174 16.43 -21.05 23.07
CA LEU A 174 15.88 -20.86 24.40
C LEU A 174 15.60 -19.36 24.61
N CYS A 175 14.38 -19.02 25.01
CA CYS A 175 13.96 -17.67 25.31
C CYS A 175 13.38 -17.59 26.72
N MET A 176 13.75 -16.57 27.47
CA MET A 176 13.21 -16.26 28.79
C MET A 176 12.82 -14.79 28.91
N SER A 177 11.86 -14.54 29.78
CA SER A 177 11.47 -13.20 30.21
C SER A 177 11.85 -12.96 31.67
N ASP A 178 12.20 -11.74 32.03
CA ASP A 178 12.42 -11.33 33.42
C ASP A 178 11.10 -11.16 34.19
N ASP A 179 9.97 -11.21 33.53
CA ASP A 179 8.65 -11.14 34.15
C ASP A 179 8.26 -12.50 34.70
N PRO A 180 8.01 -12.64 36.03
CA PRO A 180 7.61 -13.90 36.66
C PRO A 180 6.29 -14.47 36.11
N ASP A 181 5.50 -13.66 35.44
CA ASP A 181 4.26 -14.06 34.78
C ASP A 181 4.48 -14.52 33.32
N TYR A 182 5.71 -14.56 32.87
CA TYR A 182 6.11 -14.87 31.51
C TYR A 182 6.77 -16.25 31.40
N VAL A 183 6.54 -16.88 30.28
CA VAL A 183 7.05 -18.21 30.05
C VAL A 183 7.99 -18.31 28.89
N VAL A 184 8.91 -19.19 29.08
CA VAL A 184 9.94 -19.63 28.18
C VAL A 184 9.37 -20.08 26.83
N GLY A 185 9.85 -19.50 25.76
CA GLY A 185 9.72 -20.05 24.41
C GLY A 185 10.89 -21.01 24.16
N TYR A 186 10.58 -22.25 23.82
CA TYR A 186 11.57 -23.25 23.53
C TYR A 186 11.24 -24.00 22.24
N ILE A 187 12.27 -24.31 21.45
CA ILE A 187 12.12 -25.01 20.18
C ILE A 187 13.25 -26.03 20.00
N SER A 188 12.91 -27.28 19.69
CA SER A 188 13.89 -28.33 19.48
C SER A 188 14.30 -28.50 18.02
N SER A 189 15.45 -29.15 17.80
CA SER A 189 15.90 -29.52 16.45
C SER A 189 15.03 -30.61 15.82
N LYS A 190 15.14 -30.80 14.49
CA LYS A 190 14.46 -31.88 13.77
C LYS A 190 14.76 -33.30 14.33
N GLN A 191 15.89 -33.48 15.00
CA GLN A 191 16.26 -34.79 15.58
C GLN A 191 15.42 -35.15 16.79
N HIS A 192 14.83 -34.17 17.47
CA HIS A 192 14.08 -34.33 18.69
C HIS A 192 12.60 -33.95 18.56
N GLY A 193 12.15 -33.66 17.36
CA GLY A 193 10.81 -33.12 17.12
C GLY A 193 10.70 -31.63 17.48
N TYR A 194 9.56 -31.00 17.19
CA TYR A 194 9.29 -29.62 17.57
C TYR A 194 8.61 -29.58 18.93
N VAL A 195 9.22 -28.88 19.87
CA VAL A 195 8.54 -28.49 21.10
C VAL A 195 8.04 -27.09 20.95
N ARG A 196 6.74 -26.90 20.81
CA ARG A 196 6.11 -25.60 20.82
C ARG A 196 5.78 -25.22 22.25
N LEU A 197 6.56 -24.35 22.85
CA LEU A 197 6.18 -23.69 24.08
C LEU A 197 5.31 -22.49 23.77
N THR A 198 4.08 -22.58 24.15
CA THR A 198 3.21 -21.42 24.26
C THR A 198 3.55 -20.68 25.54
N PRO A 199 3.57 -19.34 25.50
CA PRO A 199 3.69 -18.56 26.72
C PRO A 199 2.58 -18.97 27.68
N LEU A 200 2.97 -19.39 28.87
CA LEU A 200 2.06 -19.88 29.88
C LEU A 200 1.27 -18.76 30.54
N LYS A 201 1.80 -17.51 30.49
CA LYS A 201 1.10 -16.29 30.86
C LYS A 201 1.57 -15.14 29.96
N ALA A 202 0.68 -14.52 29.25
CA ALA A 202 0.97 -13.32 28.46
C ALA A 202 0.50 -12.08 29.24
N VAL A 203 1.27 -11.65 30.19
CA VAL A 203 1.06 -10.37 30.87
C VAL A 203 2.41 -9.65 30.87
N GLY A 204 2.51 -8.62 30.05
CA GLY A 204 3.70 -7.80 30.02
C GLY A 204 4.51 -7.89 28.73
N ASP A 205 5.56 -7.13 28.69
CA ASP A 205 6.51 -7.01 27.60
C ASP A 205 7.45 -8.25 27.61
N PRO A 206 7.69 -8.93 26.46
CA PRO A 206 8.65 -10.03 26.40
C PRO A 206 10.07 -9.47 26.51
N HIS A 207 10.51 -9.25 27.72
CA HIS A 207 11.89 -8.89 28.03
C HIS A 207 12.69 -10.18 28.27
N GLY A 208 12.97 -10.94 27.24
CA GLY A 208 13.75 -12.17 27.35
C GLY A 208 15.08 -12.10 26.60
N GLY A 209 16.13 -12.59 27.20
CA GLY A 209 17.35 -12.94 26.47
C GLY A 209 17.10 -14.14 25.55
N ARG A 210 17.90 -14.28 24.49
CA ARG A 210 17.83 -15.41 23.57
C ARG A 210 19.16 -16.13 23.51
N ILE A 211 19.10 -17.45 23.58
CA ILE A 211 20.25 -18.31 23.40
C ILE A 211 19.94 -19.27 22.25
N PHE A 212 20.74 -19.23 21.20
CA PHE A 212 20.72 -20.20 20.13
C PHE A 212 21.80 -21.26 20.40
N ILE A 213 21.39 -22.49 20.47
CA ILE A 213 22.27 -23.61 20.73
C ILE A 213 22.61 -24.29 19.42
N PHE A 214 23.91 -24.48 19.13
CA PHE A 214 24.38 -25.24 17.99
C PHE A 214 25.50 -26.22 18.40
N ASP A 215 25.78 -27.15 17.51
CA ASP A 215 26.83 -28.14 17.71
C ASP A 215 27.91 -27.99 16.64
N SER A 216 29.08 -27.49 17.01
CA SER A 216 30.18 -27.23 16.08
C SER A 216 30.72 -28.48 15.38
N ARG A 217 30.39 -29.69 15.89
CA ARG A 217 30.68 -30.95 15.20
C ARG A 217 29.77 -31.18 13.99
N LYS A 218 28.62 -30.50 13.93
CA LYS A 218 27.59 -30.62 12.88
C LYS A 218 27.48 -29.41 11.99
N ALA A 219 27.86 -28.22 12.48
CA ALA A 219 27.81 -26.97 11.72
C ALA A 219 28.91 -26.02 12.20
N LYS A 220 29.46 -25.22 11.29
CA LYS A 220 30.36 -24.12 11.66
C LYS A 220 29.57 -22.94 12.22
N ALA A 221 30.17 -22.20 13.14
CA ALA A 221 29.53 -21.02 13.72
C ALA A 221 29.14 -19.99 12.64
N GLU A 222 29.98 -19.83 11.61
CA GLU A 222 29.72 -18.94 10.48
C GLU A 222 28.47 -19.34 9.70
N ASP A 223 28.23 -20.65 9.51
CA ASP A 223 27.05 -21.15 8.81
C ASP A 223 25.77 -20.91 9.63
N ALA A 224 25.84 -21.09 10.94
CA ALA A 224 24.74 -20.79 11.86
C ALA A 224 24.44 -19.28 11.87
N ILE A 225 25.46 -18.45 11.98
CA ILE A 225 25.33 -16.98 11.91
C ILE A 225 24.75 -16.56 10.55
N TYR A 226 25.27 -17.07 9.44
CA TYR A 226 24.76 -16.77 8.10
C TYR A 226 23.29 -17.15 7.95
N TYR A 227 22.89 -18.31 8.47
CA TYR A 227 21.50 -18.73 8.42
C TYR A 227 20.57 -17.82 9.24
N LEU A 228 20.99 -17.44 10.44
CA LEU A 228 20.23 -16.52 11.29
C LEU A 228 20.14 -15.12 10.67
N GLU A 229 21.18 -14.67 9.99
CA GLU A 229 21.18 -13.42 9.21
C GLU A 229 20.21 -13.49 8.03
N LYS A 230 20.22 -14.59 7.28
CA LYS A 230 19.31 -14.82 6.15
C LYS A 230 17.85 -14.85 6.58
N GLN A 231 17.57 -15.32 7.78
CA GLN A 231 16.23 -15.32 8.38
C GLN A 231 15.90 -13.96 9.07
N LYS A 232 16.79 -12.96 8.97
CA LYS A 232 16.67 -11.66 9.63
C LYS A 232 16.58 -11.72 11.17
N VAL A 233 17.00 -12.83 11.77
CA VAL A 233 17.09 -12.99 13.23
C VAL A 233 18.39 -12.38 13.75
N LEU A 234 19.48 -12.51 12.99
CA LEU A 234 20.76 -11.84 13.18
C LEU A 234 20.98 -10.83 12.05
N VAL A 235 21.39 -9.63 12.38
CA VAL A 235 21.81 -8.61 11.42
C VAL A 235 23.29 -8.35 11.61
N ARG A 236 24.11 -8.67 10.61
CA ARG A 236 25.52 -8.28 10.56
C ARG A 236 25.66 -6.80 10.25
N GLY A 237 26.53 -6.20 10.99
CA GLY A 237 26.74 -4.77 10.94
C GLY A 237 25.68 -4.07 11.77
N LEU A 238 26.12 -3.59 12.89
CA LEU A 238 25.52 -2.41 13.42
C LEU A 238 25.57 -1.41 12.28
N PRO A 239 24.48 -0.73 11.93
CA PRO A 239 24.66 0.62 11.47
C PRO A 239 25.59 1.22 12.54
N PRO A 240 26.68 1.94 12.13
CA PRO A 240 27.63 2.48 13.08
C PRO A 240 26.80 3.02 14.23
N GLU A 241 27.21 2.74 15.49
CA GLU A 241 26.49 3.26 16.65
C GLU A 241 26.12 4.69 16.31
N ARG A 242 24.83 4.95 16.19
CA ARG A 242 24.44 6.33 15.91
C ARG A 242 25.07 7.10 17.04
N PRO A 243 26.05 7.99 16.80
CA PRO A 243 26.54 8.81 17.88
C PRO A 243 25.29 9.39 18.50
N VAL A 244 25.20 9.35 19.82
CA VAL A 244 24.02 9.81 20.59
C VAL A 244 23.62 11.25 20.23
N ASN A 245 24.45 11.93 19.44
CA ASN A 245 24.31 13.29 18.91
C ASN A 245 24.09 13.37 17.38
N THR A 246 23.75 12.33 16.66
CA THR A 246 23.39 12.50 15.25
C THR A 246 22.08 13.26 15.16
N ASN A 247 22.15 14.44 14.60
CA ASN A 247 20.97 15.21 14.22
C ASN A 247 20.04 14.28 13.40
N PRO A 248 18.79 14.00 13.83
CA PRO A 248 17.89 13.11 13.10
C PRO A 248 17.70 13.52 11.63
N GLN A 249 17.88 14.80 11.32
CA GLN A 249 17.81 15.35 9.96
C GLN A 249 18.96 14.87 9.06
N GLN A 250 20.09 14.43 9.62
CA GLN A 250 21.23 13.98 8.84
C GLN A 250 20.92 12.74 8.01
N ILE A 251 20.06 11.84 8.51
CA ILE A 251 19.59 10.65 7.78
C ILE A 251 18.88 11.06 6.48
N PHE A 252 18.02 12.08 6.59
CA PHE A 252 17.29 12.60 5.43
C PHE A 252 18.22 13.35 4.47
N ALA A 253 19.22 14.07 4.99
CA ALA A 253 20.22 14.73 4.17
C ALA A 253 21.03 13.72 3.35
N GLU A 254 21.48 12.64 3.97
CA GLU A 254 22.21 11.55 3.29
C GLU A 254 21.33 10.87 2.23
N GLU A 255 20.05 10.65 2.51
CA GLU A 255 19.11 10.07 1.53
C GLU A 255 18.86 11.03 0.35
N LEU A 256 18.78 12.33 0.61
CA LEU A 256 18.68 13.34 -0.46
C LEU A 256 19.91 13.34 -1.37
N GLU A 257 21.13 13.20 -0.81
CA GLU A 257 22.34 13.08 -1.63
C GLU A 257 22.32 11.79 -2.47
N ARG A 258 21.90 10.65 -1.91
CA ARG A 258 21.70 9.40 -2.67
C ARG A 258 20.70 9.55 -3.81
N LEU A 259 19.63 10.32 -3.61
CA LEU A 259 18.66 10.61 -4.67
C LEU A 259 19.31 11.46 -5.78
N LYS A 260 20.17 12.41 -5.43
CA LYS A 260 20.93 13.22 -6.41
C LYS A 260 21.91 12.36 -7.21
N GLU A 261 22.69 11.52 -6.52
CA GLU A 261 23.65 10.59 -7.16
C GLU A 261 22.97 9.65 -8.16
N LYS A 262 21.79 9.15 -7.82
CA LYS A 262 20.97 8.29 -8.69
C LYS A 262 20.18 9.07 -9.74
N SER A 263 20.33 10.39 -9.82
CA SER A 263 19.52 11.26 -10.67
C SER A 263 18.00 11.13 -10.44
N LEU A 264 17.59 10.76 -9.22
CA LEU A 264 16.18 10.62 -8.81
C LEU A 264 15.68 11.84 -8.03
N TYR A 265 16.54 12.81 -7.75
CA TYR A 265 16.16 14.03 -7.06
C TYR A 265 15.12 14.81 -7.87
N ARG A 266 14.06 15.25 -7.21
CA ARG A 266 12.97 16.01 -7.83
C ARG A 266 13.03 17.46 -7.41
N SER A 267 12.89 18.36 -8.38
CA SER A 267 12.77 19.79 -8.15
C SER A 267 11.44 20.30 -8.69
N MET A 268 10.88 21.28 -8.02
CA MET A 268 9.68 21.98 -8.50
C MET A 268 10.07 23.08 -9.47
N ARG A 269 9.28 23.23 -10.54
CA ARG A 269 9.40 24.34 -11.49
C ARG A 269 8.33 25.36 -11.18
N THR A 270 8.73 26.61 -10.96
CA THR A 270 7.80 27.71 -10.71
C THR A 270 7.20 28.18 -12.03
N MET A 271 5.88 28.27 -12.11
CA MET A 271 5.13 28.94 -13.17
C MET A 271 4.85 30.35 -12.69
N GLU A 272 5.16 31.35 -13.54
CA GLU A 272 5.09 32.78 -13.22
C GLU A 272 3.82 33.42 -13.76
N SER A 273 2.97 32.64 -14.41
CA SER A 273 1.66 33.06 -14.95
C SER A 273 0.58 32.04 -14.64
N ALA A 274 -0.67 32.35 -14.94
CA ALA A 274 -1.78 31.41 -14.88
C ALA A 274 -1.53 30.21 -15.79
N GLN A 275 -1.96 29.01 -15.37
CA GLN A 275 -1.90 27.83 -16.22
C GLN A 275 -2.86 27.93 -17.41
N SER A 276 -2.29 27.91 -18.60
CA SER A 276 -2.99 27.84 -19.87
C SER A 276 -2.06 27.20 -20.90
N LYS A 277 -2.42 27.22 -22.18
CA LYS A 277 -1.54 26.70 -23.24
C LYS A 277 -0.19 27.43 -23.33
N TYR A 278 -0.07 28.62 -22.82
CA TYR A 278 1.20 29.33 -22.60
C TYR A 278 1.36 29.67 -21.12
N VAL A 279 2.57 29.49 -20.63
CA VAL A 279 2.98 29.91 -19.28
C VAL A 279 4.31 30.63 -19.33
N ASP A 280 4.56 31.48 -18.34
CA ASP A 280 5.85 32.13 -18.17
C ASP A 280 6.72 31.32 -17.22
N ILE A 281 7.93 30.99 -17.65
CA ILE A 281 8.93 30.23 -16.88
C ILE A 281 10.25 30.99 -16.96
N LYS A 282 10.76 31.50 -15.84
CA LYS A 282 11.99 32.33 -15.77
C LYS A 282 11.94 33.47 -16.77
N GLY A 283 10.80 34.16 -16.86
CA GLY A 283 10.55 35.27 -17.76
C GLY A 283 10.37 34.89 -19.24
N ASN A 284 10.38 33.62 -19.60
CA ASN A 284 10.20 33.16 -20.98
C ASN A 284 8.80 32.58 -21.17
N ARG A 285 8.10 33.07 -22.21
CA ARG A 285 6.80 32.52 -22.62
C ARG A 285 6.99 31.15 -23.25
N THR A 286 6.39 30.14 -22.66
CA THR A 286 6.61 28.71 -22.97
C THR A 286 5.29 28.04 -23.33
N LEU A 287 5.25 27.32 -24.46
CA LEU A 287 4.11 26.49 -24.87
C LEU A 287 4.03 25.25 -24.00
N MET A 288 2.87 25.00 -23.40
CA MET A 288 2.62 23.97 -22.41
C MET A 288 2.09 22.68 -23.06
N LEU A 289 2.93 21.66 -23.16
CA LEU A 289 2.52 20.32 -23.59
C LEU A 289 2.73 19.28 -22.46
N ALA A 290 2.64 19.75 -21.22
CA ALA A 290 2.86 18.97 -20.02
C ALA A 290 1.65 18.92 -19.09
N SER A 291 0.71 19.86 -19.26
CA SER A 291 -0.43 20.04 -18.35
C SER A 291 -1.54 19.04 -18.63
N ASN A 292 -2.18 18.57 -17.56
CA ASN A 292 -3.42 17.80 -17.65
C ASN A 292 -4.68 18.69 -17.73
N SER A 293 -4.54 20.01 -17.91
CA SER A 293 -5.66 20.94 -18.12
C SER A 293 -6.18 20.84 -19.56
N TYR A 294 -6.65 19.66 -19.93
CA TYR A 294 -6.96 19.28 -21.32
C TYR A 294 -7.87 20.26 -22.06
N LEU A 295 -8.84 20.86 -21.36
CA LEU A 295 -9.83 21.77 -21.94
C LEU A 295 -9.52 23.26 -21.69
N ASP A 296 -8.43 23.57 -20.96
CA ASP A 296 -8.02 24.94 -20.56
C ASP A 296 -9.09 25.69 -19.72
N LEU A 297 -10.04 24.98 -19.14
CA LEU A 297 -11.15 25.57 -18.38
C LEU A 297 -10.71 26.23 -17.08
N ALA A 298 -9.57 25.86 -16.50
CA ALA A 298 -9.02 26.52 -15.31
C ALA A 298 -8.79 28.01 -15.52
N ASN A 299 -8.57 28.46 -16.79
CA ASN A 299 -8.34 29.85 -17.13
C ASN A 299 -9.53 30.50 -17.85
N ASP A 300 -10.63 29.79 -18.07
CA ASP A 300 -11.86 30.37 -18.64
C ASP A 300 -12.42 31.47 -17.72
N ALA A 301 -12.78 32.61 -18.31
CA ALA A 301 -13.27 33.75 -17.55
C ALA A 301 -14.54 33.45 -16.76
N ARG A 302 -15.42 32.59 -17.29
CA ARG A 302 -16.68 32.18 -16.64
C ARG A 302 -16.41 31.30 -15.42
N VAL A 303 -15.42 30.40 -15.50
CA VAL A 303 -15.00 29.54 -14.41
C VAL A 303 -14.35 30.38 -13.30
N LYS A 304 -13.46 31.29 -13.65
CA LYS A 304 -12.86 32.22 -12.67
C LYS A 304 -13.90 33.13 -12.00
N GLN A 305 -14.87 33.63 -12.76
CA GLN A 305 -15.94 34.45 -12.19
C GLN A 305 -16.82 33.64 -11.24
N ALA A 306 -17.22 32.42 -11.62
CA ALA A 306 -18.00 31.53 -10.75
C ALA A 306 -17.26 31.18 -9.46
N ALA A 307 -15.93 30.98 -9.51
CA ALA A 307 -15.11 30.80 -8.32
C ALA A 307 -15.13 32.03 -7.40
N ALA A 308 -14.98 33.22 -7.98
CA ALA A 308 -15.02 34.47 -7.23
C ALA A 308 -16.41 34.71 -6.59
N ASP A 309 -17.49 34.52 -7.33
CA ASP A 309 -18.85 34.68 -6.84
C ASP A 309 -19.18 33.70 -5.72
N ALA A 310 -18.74 32.44 -5.84
CA ALA A 310 -18.88 31.45 -4.79
C ALA A 310 -18.10 31.83 -3.52
N ALA A 311 -16.89 32.35 -3.66
CA ALA A 311 -16.10 32.83 -2.52
C ALA A 311 -16.78 34.03 -1.82
N LEU A 312 -17.32 34.98 -2.60
CA LEU A 312 -18.03 36.15 -2.06
C LEU A 312 -19.33 35.77 -1.36
N THR A 313 -20.04 34.77 -1.87
CA THR A 313 -21.34 34.35 -1.32
C THR A 313 -21.20 33.42 -0.12
N TRP A 314 -20.30 32.45 -0.17
CA TRP A 314 -20.20 31.35 0.78
C TRP A 314 -18.95 31.43 1.70
N GLY A 315 -18.05 32.39 1.46
CA GLY A 315 -16.79 32.55 2.19
C GLY A 315 -15.60 31.85 1.51
N ALA A 316 -14.40 32.13 2.05
CA ALA A 316 -13.14 31.63 1.47
C ALA A 316 -12.83 30.17 1.81
N GLY A 317 -13.49 29.62 2.82
CA GLY A 317 -13.26 28.24 3.28
C GLY A 317 -14.51 27.62 3.89
N SER A 318 -14.49 26.31 4.13
CA SER A 318 -15.67 25.55 4.58
C SER A 318 -15.82 25.44 6.09
N GLY A 319 -14.76 25.65 6.86
CA GLY A 319 -14.78 25.66 8.34
C GLY A 319 -14.97 24.28 9.01
N GLY A 320 -15.28 23.22 8.29
CA GLY A 320 -15.51 21.89 8.87
C GLY A 320 -15.61 20.78 7.84
N SER A 321 -15.72 19.54 8.32
CA SER A 321 -15.98 18.39 7.44
C SER A 321 -17.44 18.40 6.93
N ARG A 322 -17.68 17.63 5.85
CA ARG A 322 -19.02 17.50 5.23
C ARG A 322 -20.09 17.04 6.24
N LEU A 323 -19.74 16.19 7.19
CA LEU A 323 -20.67 15.63 8.20
C LEU A 323 -20.90 16.56 9.40
N THR A 324 -20.21 17.67 9.49
CA THR A 324 -20.38 18.64 10.58
C THR A 324 -20.98 19.95 10.08
N THR A 325 -20.14 20.86 9.63
CA THR A 325 -20.55 22.21 9.21
C THR A 325 -20.15 22.56 7.76
N GLY A 326 -19.35 21.70 7.13
CA GLY A 326 -18.76 21.97 5.80
C GLY A 326 -19.63 21.55 4.61
N ASN A 327 -20.86 21.06 4.82
CA ASN A 327 -21.78 20.73 3.74
C ASN A 327 -22.65 21.96 3.40
N THR A 328 -22.53 22.46 2.20
CA THR A 328 -23.32 23.59 1.70
C THR A 328 -24.23 23.15 0.56
N GLN A 329 -25.23 23.96 0.22
CA GLN A 329 -26.09 23.75 -0.93
C GLN A 329 -25.29 23.59 -2.23
N LEU A 330 -24.15 24.31 -2.36
CA LEU A 330 -23.29 24.24 -3.52
C LEU A 330 -22.65 22.85 -3.72
N HIS A 331 -22.36 22.12 -2.62
CA HIS A 331 -21.92 20.73 -2.71
C HIS A 331 -23.02 19.83 -3.25
N GLU A 332 -24.24 19.97 -2.74
CA GLU A 332 -25.38 19.13 -3.13
C GLU A 332 -25.75 19.36 -4.59
N GLU A 333 -25.73 20.62 -5.03
CA GLU A 333 -25.96 20.99 -6.43
C GLU A 333 -24.91 20.37 -7.35
N LEU A 334 -23.62 20.51 -7.01
CA LEU A 334 -22.54 19.94 -7.81
C LEU A 334 -22.62 18.39 -7.83
N GLU A 335 -22.87 17.73 -6.70
CA GLU A 335 -23.03 16.28 -6.64
C GLU A 335 -24.20 15.79 -7.51
N ALA A 336 -25.32 16.50 -7.49
CA ALA A 336 -26.49 16.18 -8.32
C ALA A 336 -26.17 16.33 -9.82
N GLU A 337 -25.49 17.41 -10.22
CA GLU A 337 -25.11 17.61 -11.62
C GLU A 337 -24.05 16.62 -12.10
N LEU A 338 -23.07 16.26 -11.25
CA LEU A 338 -22.06 15.25 -11.57
C LEU A 338 -22.70 13.86 -11.75
N ALA A 339 -23.64 13.48 -10.88
CA ALA A 339 -24.40 12.23 -11.01
C ALA A 339 -25.18 12.20 -12.35
N ARG A 340 -25.90 13.29 -12.67
CA ARG A 340 -26.62 13.43 -13.94
C ARG A 340 -25.68 13.37 -15.16
N PHE A 341 -24.55 14.05 -15.08
CA PHE A 341 -23.55 14.06 -16.14
C PHE A 341 -22.99 12.67 -16.41
N LYS A 342 -22.73 11.86 -15.36
CA LYS A 342 -22.24 10.49 -15.48
C LYS A 342 -23.35 9.44 -15.72
N GLY A 343 -24.60 9.83 -15.63
CA GLY A 343 -25.73 8.91 -15.80
C GLY A 343 -25.86 7.91 -14.65
N THR A 344 -25.50 8.32 -13.42
CA THR A 344 -25.56 7.51 -12.21
C THR A 344 -26.64 8.03 -11.24
N GLU A 345 -27.00 7.23 -10.24
CA GLU A 345 -28.04 7.61 -9.28
C GLU A 345 -27.59 8.72 -8.30
N ALA A 346 -26.29 8.73 -7.97
CA ALA A 346 -25.73 9.70 -7.02
C ALA A 346 -24.23 9.91 -7.26
N ALA A 347 -23.69 10.98 -6.69
CA ALA A 347 -22.26 11.26 -6.64
C ALA A 347 -21.85 11.73 -5.23
N LEU A 348 -20.55 11.62 -4.92
CA LEU A 348 -19.97 12.07 -3.65
C LEU A 348 -18.63 12.75 -3.94
N LEU A 349 -18.49 13.98 -3.48
CA LEU A 349 -17.28 14.80 -3.63
C LEU A 349 -16.22 14.43 -2.58
N PHE A 350 -14.96 14.45 -3.02
CA PHE A 350 -13.74 14.34 -2.21
C PHE A 350 -12.81 15.49 -2.54
N ASN A 351 -11.94 15.87 -1.60
CA ASN A 351 -11.05 17.02 -1.81
C ASN A 351 -10.06 16.84 -2.97
N THR A 352 -9.70 15.62 -3.30
CA THR A 352 -8.86 15.30 -4.47
C THR A 352 -9.26 13.97 -5.08
N GLY A 353 -8.89 13.70 -6.33
CA GLY A 353 -9.04 12.38 -6.94
C GLY A 353 -8.26 11.30 -6.19
N TYR A 354 -7.09 11.66 -5.64
CA TYR A 354 -6.31 10.76 -4.78
C TYR A 354 -7.12 10.32 -3.55
N MET A 355 -7.73 11.27 -2.84
CA MET A 355 -8.58 10.98 -1.67
C MET A 355 -9.84 10.20 -2.04
N ALA A 356 -10.37 10.39 -3.25
CA ALA A 356 -11.51 9.60 -3.75
C ALA A 356 -11.13 8.13 -3.92
N ASN A 357 -10.05 7.81 -4.63
CA ASN A 357 -9.57 6.44 -4.79
C ASN A 357 -9.26 5.75 -3.45
N VAL A 358 -8.51 6.44 -2.58
CA VAL A 358 -8.20 5.93 -1.24
C VAL A 358 -9.47 5.69 -0.43
N GLY A 359 -10.42 6.64 -0.48
CA GLY A 359 -11.69 6.56 0.26
C GLY A 359 -12.58 5.43 -0.23
N ILE A 360 -12.75 5.30 -1.54
CA ILE A 360 -13.59 4.27 -2.17
C ILE A 360 -13.07 2.87 -1.81
N LEU A 361 -11.81 2.59 -2.12
CA LEU A 361 -11.23 1.25 -1.96
C LEU A 361 -11.12 0.86 -0.49
N SER A 362 -10.67 1.76 0.39
CA SER A 362 -10.55 1.47 1.82
C SER A 362 -11.90 1.38 2.55
N ALA A 363 -12.97 1.94 1.98
CA ALA A 363 -14.32 1.81 2.53
C ALA A 363 -15.03 0.54 2.06
N LEU A 364 -14.91 0.22 0.75
CA LEU A 364 -15.61 -0.90 0.14
C LEU A 364 -14.94 -2.25 0.39
N CYS A 365 -13.63 -2.27 0.65
CA CYS A 365 -12.85 -3.49 0.82
C CYS A 365 -12.26 -3.59 2.24
N ASP A 366 -12.00 -4.83 2.66
CA ASP A 366 -11.44 -5.20 3.96
C ASP A 366 -10.56 -6.47 3.81
N SER A 367 -10.09 -7.03 4.92
CA SER A 367 -9.24 -8.23 4.93
C SER A 367 -9.90 -9.50 4.35
N GLU A 368 -11.22 -9.51 4.18
CA GLU A 368 -11.97 -10.62 3.58
C GLU A 368 -12.21 -10.42 2.08
N SER A 369 -11.81 -9.26 1.55
CA SER A 369 -12.02 -8.86 0.17
C SER A 369 -10.84 -9.19 -0.73
N VAL A 370 -11.08 -9.27 -2.04
CA VAL A 370 -10.03 -9.33 -3.07
C VAL A 370 -10.16 -8.13 -4.00
N ILE A 371 -9.06 -7.45 -4.25
CA ILE A 371 -8.97 -6.37 -5.23
C ILE A 371 -8.13 -6.86 -6.41
N PHE A 372 -8.75 -6.95 -7.59
CA PHE A 372 -8.08 -7.23 -8.85
C PHE A 372 -7.71 -5.90 -9.49
N SER A 373 -6.41 -5.60 -9.57
CA SER A 373 -5.87 -4.31 -9.98
C SER A 373 -5.01 -4.43 -11.22
N ASP A 374 -5.22 -3.57 -12.22
CA ASP A 374 -4.31 -3.45 -13.35
C ASP A 374 -2.91 -3.05 -12.86
N GLU A 375 -1.86 -3.60 -13.48
CA GLU A 375 -0.47 -3.35 -13.07
C GLU A 375 -0.01 -1.89 -13.29
N TYR A 376 -0.70 -1.13 -14.16
CA TYR A 376 -0.38 0.27 -14.45
C TYR A 376 -1.33 1.26 -13.77
N ASN A 377 -2.19 0.80 -12.89
CA ASN A 377 -3.08 1.66 -12.13
C ASN A 377 -2.35 2.78 -11.40
N HIS A 378 -3.02 3.92 -11.31
CA HIS A 378 -2.51 5.09 -10.60
C HIS A 378 -2.16 4.79 -9.13
N ALA A 379 -1.13 5.45 -8.60
CA ALA A 379 -0.63 5.27 -7.24
C ALA A 379 -1.72 5.37 -6.16
N SER A 380 -2.73 6.24 -6.34
CA SER A 380 -3.84 6.36 -5.39
C SER A 380 -4.74 5.12 -5.31
N ILE A 381 -4.87 4.37 -6.40
CA ILE A 381 -5.58 3.08 -6.43
C ILE A 381 -4.75 2.06 -5.65
N ILE A 382 -3.44 2.00 -5.91
CA ILE A 382 -2.52 1.09 -5.20
C ILE A 382 -2.53 1.37 -3.69
N ASP A 383 -2.47 2.64 -3.29
CA ASP A 383 -2.47 3.02 -1.87
C ASP A 383 -3.83 2.78 -1.21
N GLY A 384 -4.92 3.07 -1.91
CA GLY A 384 -6.27 2.73 -1.45
C GLY A 384 -6.47 1.23 -1.25
N ALA A 385 -5.97 0.42 -2.19
CA ALA A 385 -5.97 -1.03 -2.10
C ALA A 385 -5.16 -1.53 -0.89
N ARG A 386 -3.97 -1.00 -0.67
CA ARG A 386 -3.14 -1.35 0.50
C ARG A 386 -3.80 -0.97 1.83
N LEU A 387 -4.39 0.22 1.91
CA LEU A 387 -5.07 0.71 3.11
C LEU A 387 -6.33 -0.09 3.46
N SER A 388 -6.99 -0.70 2.48
CA SER A 388 -8.15 -1.58 2.70
C SER A 388 -7.81 -2.86 3.44
N LYS A 389 -6.53 -3.30 3.42
CA LYS A 389 -6.04 -4.60 3.91
C LYS A 389 -6.60 -5.80 3.14
N ALA A 390 -7.22 -5.58 2.00
CA ALA A 390 -7.68 -6.64 1.11
C ALA A 390 -6.49 -7.39 0.47
N ARG A 391 -6.73 -8.60 0.04
CA ARG A 391 -5.78 -9.32 -0.81
C ARG A 391 -5.77 -8.66 -2.19
N ILE A 392 -4.61 -8.15 -2.60
CA ILE A 392 -4.42 -7.50 -3.91
C ILE A 392 -3.90 -8.53 -4.90
N VAL A 393 -4.59 -8.67 -6.02
CA VAL A 393 -4.22 -9.54 -7.15
C VAL A 393 -4.00 -8.65 -8.36
N VAL A 394 -2.74 -8.50 -8.75
CA VAL A 394 -2.36 -7.69 -9.91
C VAL A 394 -2.50 -8.52 -11.17
N TYR A 395 -3.18 -7.98 -12.20
CA TYR A 395 -3.26 -8.56 -13.53
C TYR A 395 -2.47 -7.71 -14.54
N LYS A 396 -2.07 -8.34 -15.64
CA LYS A 396 -1.31 -7.68 -16.70
C LYS A 396 -2.11 -6.55 -17.32
N HIS A 397 -1.40 -5.49 -17.66
CA HIS A 397 -1.97 -4.28 -18.19
C HIS A 397 -2.95 -4.53 -19.35
N ASN A 398 -4.20 -4.11 -19.14
CA ASN A 398 -5.32 -4.19 -20.10
C ASN A 398 -5.57 -5.60 -20.68
N ASP A 399 -5.09 -6.65 -20.01
CA ASP A 399 -5.24 -8.06 -20.42
C ASP A 399 -6.44 -8.70 -19.70
N MET A 400 -7.59 -8.67 -20.36
CA MET A 400 -8.83 -9.24 -19.84
C MET A 400 -8.78 -10.77 -19.71
N GLN A 401 -7.89 -11.47 -20.41
CA GLN A 401 -7.71 -12.90 -20.28
C GLN A 401 -6.89 -13.26 -19.03
N ASP A 402 -5.83 -12.50 -18.76
CA ASP A 402 -5.07 -12.64 -17.52
C ASP A 402 -5.95 -12.27 -16.30
N LEU A 403 -6.75 -11.20 -16.41
CA LEU A 403 -7.73 -10.83 -15.40
C LEU A 403 -8.70 -11.99 -15.08
N GLU A 404 -9.29 -12.59 -16.08
CA GLU A 404 -10.20 -13.73 -15.88
C GLU A 404 -9.51 -14.92 -15.22
N THR A 405 -8.28 -15.24 -15.65
CA THR A 405 -7.45 -16.28 -15.04
C THR A 405 -7.17 -16.00 -13.57
N LYS A 406 -6.86 -14.75 -13.21
CA LYS A 406 -6.63 -14.30 -11.84
C LYS A 406 -7.89 -14.39 -10.99
N ILE A 407 -9.05 -14.04 -11.54
CA ILE A 407 -10.35 -14.17 -10.85
C ILE A 407 -10.62 -15.63 -10.51
N LEU A 408 -10.48 -16.54 -11.50
CA LEU A 408 -10.72 -17.98 -11.31
C LEU A 408 -9.76 -18.61 -10.30
N SER A 409 -8.52 -18.17 -10.26
CA SER A 409 -7.50 -18.66 -9.30
C SER A 409 -7.57 -18.01 -7.92
N SER A 410 -8.44 -17.03 -7.73
CA SER A 410 -8.54 -16.25 -6.49
C SER A 410 -9.99 -16.10 -6.02
N PRO A 411 -10.67 -17.21 -5.67
CA PRO A 411 -12.07 -17.16 -5.26
C PRO A 411 -12.25 -16.26 -4.03
N CYS A 412 -13.32 -15.47 -4.03
CA CYS A 412 -13.67 -14.57 -2.95
C CYS A 412 -15.19 -14.40 -2.86
N ARG A 413 -15.68 -14.12 -1.66
CA ARG A 413 -17.08 -13.76 -1.43
C ARG A 413 -17.35 -12.29 -1.75
N LYS A 414 -16.33 -11.43 -1.61
CA LYS A 414 -16.40 -9.99 -1.80
C LYS A 414 -15.18 -9.55 -2.59
N GLY A 415 -15.38 -8.89 -3.70
CA GLY A 415 -14.26 -8.44 -4.52
C GLY A 415 -14.62 -7.27 -5.41
N ILE A 416 -13.58 -6.60 -5.88
CA ILE A 416 -13.68 -5.49 -6.81
C ILE A 416 -12.60 -5.63 -7.89
N ILE A 417 -12.96 -5.32 -9.11
CA ILE A 417 -12.02 -5.14 -10.21
C ILE A 417 -11.83 -3.64 -10.40
N VAL A 418 -10.59 -3.16 -10.45
CA VAL A 418 -10.30 -1.72 -10.58
C VAL A 418 -9.25 -1.46 -11.64
N SER A 419 -9.49 -0.41 -12.45
CA SER A 419 -8.57 0.04 -13.49
C SER A 419 -8.71 1.53 -13.77
N ASP A 420 -7.62 2.17 -14.23
CA ASP A 420 -7.71 3.44 -14.93
C ASP A 420 -8.50 3.25 -16.24
N ALA A 421 -9.33 4.21 -16.63
CA ALA A 421 -10.07 4.18 -17.88
C ALA A 421 -9.20 4.66 -19.06
N VAL A 422 -8.32 5.62 -18.80
CA VAL A 422 -7.25 6.09 -19.68
C VAL A 422 -5.97 6.16 -18.84
N PHE A 423 -4.94 5.45 -19.28
CA PHE A 423 -3.69 5.35 -18.52
C PHE A 423 -2.80 6.58 -18.72
N SER A 424 -2.36 7.12 -17.61
CA SER A 424 -1.74 8.46 -17.57
C SER A 424 -0.40 8.57 -18.29
N MET A 425 0.33 7.47 -18.49
CA MET A 425 1.68 7.46 -19.08
C MET A 425 1.69 6.99 -20.53
N ASP A 426 0.71 6.20 -20.93
CA ASP A 426 0.62 5.57 -22.25
C ASP A 426 -0.52 6.13 -23.10
N GLY A 427 -1.56 6.70 -22.48
CA GLY A 427 -2.70 7.27 -23.16
C GLY A 427 -3.67 6.25 -23.76
N ASP A 428 -3.46 4.98 -23.53
CA ASP A 428 -4.33 3.91 -23.99
C ASP A 428 -5.63 3.82 -23.16
N ILE A 429 -6.63 3.18 -23.75
CA ILE A 429 -7.99 3.08 -23.20
C ILE A 429 -8.24 1.63 -22.76
N ILE A 430 -8.87 1.46 -21.61
CA ILE A 430 -9.31 0.16 -21.11
C ILE A 430 -10.28 -0.53 -22.08
N ASP A 431 -10.25 -1.87 -22.16
CA ASP A 431 -11.34 -2.67 -22.76
C ASP A 431 -12.55 -2.73 -21.81
N LEU A 432 -13.26 -1.59 -21.67
CA LEU A 432 -14.36 -1.44 -20.73
C LEU A 432 -15.48 -2.47 -20.91
N PRO A 433 -15.91 -2.83 -22.13
CA PRO A 433 -16.98 -3.82 -22.31
C PRO A 433 -16.62 -5.19 -21.71
N ARG A 434 -15.40 -5.67 -21.95
CA ARG A 434 -14.96 -6.96 -21.39
C ARG A 434 -14.70 -6.86 -19.89
N PHE A 435 -14.15 -5.74 -19.44
CA PHE A 435 -13.93 -5.47 -18.01
C PHE A 435 -15.25 -5.55 -17.22
N VAL A 436 -16.30 -4.85 -17.65
CA VAL A 436 -17.62 -4.87 -17.02
C VAL A 436 -18.27 -6.25 -17.13
N ALA A 437 -18.16 -6.93 -18.28
CA ALA A 437 -18.69 -8.27 -18.46
C ALA A 437 -18.06 -9.29 -17.49
N LEU A 438 -16.78 -9.18 -17.20
CA LEU A 438 -16.11 -10.02 -16.20
C LEU A 438 -16.63 -9.74 -14.78
N GLY A 439 -16.84 -8.48 -14.41
CA GLY A 439 -17.46 -8.10 -13.14
C GLY A 439 -18.83 -8.73 -12.96
N GLN A 440 -19.69 -8.62 -13.97
CA GLN A 440 -21.02 -9.22 -13.97
C GLN A 440 -20.98 -10.75 -13.91
N LYS A 441 -20.12 -11.38 -14.72
CA LYS A 441 -19.97 -12.84 -14.78
C LYS A 441 -19.57 -13.46 -13.45
N TYR A 442 -18.70 -12.78 -12.70
CA TYR A 442 -18.13 -13.29 -11.45
C TYR A 442 -18.69 -12.60 -10.20
N HIS A 443 -19.74 -11.78 -10.34
CA HIS A 443 -20.38 -11.04 -9.25
C HIS A 443 -19.40 -10.17 -8.42
N LEU A 444 -18.49 -9.49 -9.13
CA LEU A 444 -17.53 -8.56 -8.56
C LEU A 444 -17.95 -7.12 -8.88
N LEU A 445 -17.72 -6.20 -7.95
CA LEU A 445 -17.86 -4.77 -8.25
C LEU A 445 -16.82 -4.36 -9.30
N THR A 446 -17.20 -3.41 -10.14
CA THR A 446 -16.32 -2.82 -11.15
C THR A 446 -16.12 -1.34 -10.85
N MET A 447 -14.85 -0.90 -10.83
CA MET A 447 -14.48 0.50 -10.61
C MET A 447 -13.52 0.95 -11.70
N ILE A 448 -13.80 2.12 -12.29
CA ILE A 448 -12.84 2.79 -13.20
C ILE A 448 -12.47 4.16 -12.67
N ASP A 449 -11.21 4.55 -12.92
CA ASP A 449 -10.70 5.90 -12.72
C ASP A 449 -10.71 6.66 -14.05
N GLU A 450 -11.59 7.63 -14.18
CA GLU A 450 -11.73 8.47 -15.36
C GLU A 450 -10.97 9.81 -15.28
N ALA A 451 -9.97 9.92 -14.42
CA ALA A 451 -9.21 11.16 -14.26
C ALA A 451 -8.61 11.67 -15.57
N HIS A 452 -8.31 10.78 -16.52
CA HIS A 452 -7.81 11.12 -17.86
C HIS A 452 -8.81 10.84 -18.98
N ALA A 453 -10.02 10.41 -18.66
CA ALA A 453 -11.06 10.07 -19.63
C ALA A 453 -12.14 11.14 -19.74
N THR A 454 -12.65 11.66 -18.61
CA THR A 454 -13.67 12.72 -18.58
C THR A 454 -13.12 14.00 -19.19
N GLY A 455 -13.84 14.56 -20.18
CA GLY A 455 -13.43 15.72 -20.97
C GLY A 455 -12.45 15.39 -22.09
N VAL A 456 -12.00 14.14 -22.23
CA VAL A 456 -10.96 13.72 -23.20
C VAL A 456 -11.53 12.77 -24.25
N ILE A 457 -12.26 11.74 -23.85
CA ILE A 457 -12.84 10.75 -24.75
C ILE A 457 -14.37 10.76 -24.68
N GLY A 458 -15.00 10.13 -25.69
CA GLY A 458 -16.44 10.22 -25.93
C GLY A 458 -16.79 11.41 -26.82
N ALA A 459 -17.88 11.32 -27.55
CA ALA A 459 -18.30 12.33 -28.55
C ALA A 459 -18.54 13.71 -27.94
N THR A 460 -18.97 13.75 -26.68
CA THR A 460 -19.22 15.01 -25.94
C THR A 460 -18.31 15.17 -24.71
N GLY A 461 -17.31 14.29 -24.55
CA GLY A 461 -16.37 14.33 -23.44
C GLY A 461 -16.91 13.74 -22.14
N ARG A 462 -17.94 12.89 -22.18
CA ARG A 462 -18.48 12.24 -20.98
C ARG A 462 -17.63 11.07 -20.47
N GLY A 463 -16.55 10.70 -21.16
CA GLY A 463 -15.61 9.69 -20.73
C GLY A 463 -15.85 8.30 -21.33
N ALA A 464 -15.40 7.26 -20.62
CA ALA A 464 -15.31 5.89 -21.17
C ALA A 464 -16.67 5.28 -21.50
N VAL A 465 -17.67 5.48 -20.66
CA VAL A 465 -19.03 4.93 -20.90
C VAL A 465 -19.62 5.47 -22.20
N GLU A 466 -19.47 6.77 -22.47
CA GLU A 466 -19.88 7.37 -23.74
C GLU A 466 -19.02 6.87 -24.90
N HIS A 467 -17.70 6.76 -24.71
CA HIS A 467 -16.77 6.28 -25.73
C HIS A 467 -17.18 4.91 -26.28
N PHE A 468 -17.65 4.03 -25.41
CA PHE A 468 -18.21 2.71 -25.79
C PHE A 468 -19.72 2.76 -26.04
N SER A 469 -20.26 3.92 -26.45
CA SER A 469 -21.65 4.10 -26.88
C SER A 469 -22.68 3.61 -25.85
N TYR A 470 -22.41 3.78 -24.57
CA TYR A 470 -23.27 3.36 -23.45
C TYR A 470 -23.63 1.87 -23.46
N SER A 471 -22.81 1.04 -24.11
CA SER A 471 -23.02 -0.40 -24.19
C SER A 471 -22.81 -1.13 -22.84
N CYS A 472 -22.10 -0.50 -21.92
CA CYS A 472 -21.79 -1.01 -20.60
C CYS A 472 -21.56 0.16 -19.63
N SER A 473 -21.77 -0.10 -18.35
CA SER A 473 -21.48 0.85 -17.27
C SER A 473 -20.85 0.11 -16.09
N PRO A 474 -19.72 0.60 -15.56
CA PRO A 474 -19.16 0.07 -14.32
C PRO A 474 -20.02 0.47 -13.13
N ASP A 475 -19.85 -0.23 -12.00
CA ASP A 475 -20.59 0.08 -10.77
C ASP A 475 -20.14 1.40 -10.14
N ILE A 476 -18.85 1.75 -10.30
CA ILE A 476 -18.26 2.94 -9.70
C ILE A 476 -17.40 3.65 -10.75
N ILE A 477 -17.64 4.93 -10.93
CA ILE A 477 -16.82 5.84 -11.75
C ILE A 477 -16.18 6.84 -10.81
N MET A 478 -14.87 6.82 -10.69
CA MET A 478 -14.10 7.86 -10.02
C MET A 478 -13.61 8.88 -11.05
N VAL A 479 -13.70 10.16 -10.74
CA VAL A 479 -13.25 11.26 -11.61
C VAL A 479 -12.52 12.31 -10.79
N THR A 480 -11.53 12.96 -11.38
CA THR A 480 -10.94 14.18 -10.80
C THR A 480 -11.54 15.44 -11.41
N LEU A 481 -11.70 16.47 -10.59
CA LEU A 481 -12.10 17.82 -11.04
C LEU A 481 -10.89 18.67 -11.47
N SER A 482 -9.65 18.20 -11.18
CA SER A 482 -8.44 19.00 -11.27
C SER A 482 -7.74 18.97 -12.64
N LYS A 483 -8.32 18.26 -13.61
CA LYS A 483 -7.77 18.16 -14.97
C LYS A 483 -8.67 18.86 -15.99
N SER A 484 -9.49 18.14 -16.74
CA SER A 484 -10.38 18.72 -17.76
C SER A 484 -11.36 19.74 -17.19
N LEU A 485 -11.84 19.54 -15.95
CA LEU A 485 -12.79 20.48 -15.31
C LEU A 485 -12.12 21.68 -14.63
N GLY A 486 -10.78 21.78 -14.67
CA GLY A 486 -10.05 23.00 -14.32
C GLY A 486 -10.23 23.52 -12.89
N ALA A 487 -10.69 22.69 -11.96
CA ALA A 487 -10.90 23.02 -10.54
C ALA A 487 -10.01 22.17 -9.64
N GLU A 488 -10.37 21.96 -8.38
CA GLU A 488 -9.72 21.01 -7.50
C GLU A 488 -10.76 20.03 -6.93
N GLY A 489 -10.37 18.76 -6.74
CA GLY A 489 -11.23 17.76 -6.15
C GLY A 489 -11.28 16.47 -6.93
N GLY A 490 -12.12 15.58 -6.44
CA GLY A 490 -12.51 14.34 -7.10
C GLY A 490 -13.90 13.94 -6.67
N PHE A 491 -14.49 12.97 -7.35
CA PHE A 491 -15.78 12.43 -6.95
C PHE A 491 -15.91 10.95 -7.33
N ALA A 492 -16.76 10.26 -6.59
CA ALA A 492 -17.30 8.96 -6.93
C ALA A 492 -18.71 9.13 -7.49
N ALA A 493 -19.03 8.52 -8.62
CA ALA A 493 -20.38 8.43 -9.18
C ALA A 493 -20.79 6.96 -9.22
N SER A 494 -21.99 6.62 -8.68
CA SER A 494 -22.40 5.24 -8.50
C SER A 494 -23.90 5.15 -8.17
N SER A 495 -24.36 3.95 -7.77
CA SER A 495 -25.67 3.75 -7.20
C SER A 495 -25.81 4.51 -5.86
N LYS A 496 -27.02 4.89 -5.52
CA LYS A 496 -27.33 5.57 -4.25
C LYS A 496 -26.86 4.76 -3.04
N VAL A 497 -26.96 3.44 -3.09
CA VAL A 497 -26.55 2.55 -1.99
C VAL A 497 -25.02 2.65 -1.76
N ILE A 498 -24.23 2.60 -2.81
CA ILE A 498 -22.76 2.71 -2.71
C ILE A 498 -22.38 4.11 -2.21
N ILE A 499 -22.99 5.16 -2.74
CA ILE A 499 -22.70 6.53 -2.30
C ILE A 499 -23.05 6.75 -0.83
N GLU A 500 -24.20 6.29 -0.38
CA GLU A 500 -24.58 6.37 1.03
C GLU A 500 -23.61 5.56 1.92
N TYR A 501 -23.15 4.40 1.45
CA TYR A 501 -22.15 3.63 2.17
C TYR A 501 -20.82 4.38 2.28
N LEU A 502 -20.36 5.01 1.20
CA LEU A 502 -19.13 5.81 1.18
C LEU A 502 -19.20 7.00 2.14
N LYS A 503 -20.33 7.71 2.21
CA LYS A 503 -20.58 8.80 3.19
C LYS A 503 -20.35 8.36 4.63
N ASN A 504 -20.65 7.09 4.93
CA ASN A 504 -20.58 6.55 6.29
C ASN A 504 -19.29 5.77 6.59
N LYS A 505 -18.45 5.47 5.58
CA LYS A 505 -17.28 4.61 5.74
C LYS A 505 -15.98 5.18 5.18
N ALA A 506 -16.02 6.03 4.16
CA ALA A 506 -14.84 6.58 3.52
C ALA A 506 -14.13 7.57 4.45
N ARG A 507 -13.02 7.16 5.05
CA ARG A 507 -12.29 7.98 6.04
C ARG A 507 -11.75 9.27 5.44
N SER A 508 -11.28 9.25 4.18
CA SER A 508 -10.80 10.44 3.47
C SER A 508 -11.92 11.46 3.18
N PHE A 509 -13.19 11.06 3.26
CA PHE A 509 -14.35 11.95 3.24
C PHE A 509 -14.75 12.42 4.65
N ILE A 510 -14.93 11.47 5.57
CA ILE A 510 -15.46 11.74 6.92
C ILE A 510 -14.57 12.70 7.71
N PHE A 511 -13.25 12.52 7.64
CA PHE A 511 -12.27 13.23 8.46
C PHE A 511 -11.54 14.36 7.72
N ALA A 512 -11.93 14.66 6.48
CA ALA A 512 -11.39 15.79 5.73
C ALA A 512 -12.25 17.03 5.95
N THR A 513 -11.62 18.18 6.13
CA THR A 513 -12.28 19.48 5.97
C THR A 513 -12.78 19.59 4.53
N SER A 514 -13.98 20.08 4.35
CA SER A 514 -14.66 20.18 3.06
C SER A 514 -13.93 21.14 2.10
N GLN A 515 -14.20 21.01 0.81
CA GLN A 515 -13.66 21.89 -0.23
C GLN A 515 -14.12 23.33 -0.03
N ALA A 516 -13.27 24.27 -0.49
CA ALA A 516 -13.60 25.69 -0.46
C ALA A 516 -14.73 26.01 -1.47
N PRO A 517 -15.64 26.94 -1.15
CA PRO A 517 -16.72 27.34 -2.06
C PRO A 517 -16.24 27.77 -3.45
N ALA A 518 -15.12 28.48 -3.53
CA ALA A 518 -14.53 28.89 -4.81
C ALA A 518 -14.25 27.69 -5.73
N THR A 519 -13.72 26.60 -5.17
CA THR A 519 -13.46 25.36 -5.90
C THR A 519 -14.74 24.72 -6.43
N LEU A 520 -15.78 24.71 -5.63
CA LEU A 520 -17.09 24.15 -6.01
C LEU A 520 -17.75 24.98 -7.12
N GLY A 521 -17.73 26.31 -7.00
CA GLY A 521 -18.24 27.21 -8.02
C GLY A 521 -17.51 27.07 -9.35
N ALA A 522 -16.17 26.95 -9.30
CA ALA A 522 -15.36 26.69 -10.48
C ALA A 522 -15.73 25.34 -11.15
N ALA A 523 -15.82 24.26 -10.36
CA ALA A 523 -16.14 22.93 -10.86
C ALA A 523 -17.53 22.86 -11.50
N LEU A 524 -18.53 23.51 -10.88
CA LEU A 524 -19.89 23.58 -11.38
C LEU A 524 -19.97 24.34 -12.71
N ALA A 525 -19.31 25.48 -12.81
CA ALA A 525 -19.25 26.25 -14.05
C ALA A 525 -18.53 25.45 -15.16
N ALA A 526 -17.39 24.83 -14.86
CA ALA A 526 -16.65 24.03 -15.82
C ALA A 526 -17.44 22.81 -16.32
N LEU A 527 -18.17 22.12 -15.42
CA LEU A 527 -19.05 21.03 -15.80
C LEU A 527 -20.15 21.49 -16.77
N ARG A 528 -20.80 22.60 -16.48
CA ARG A 528 -21.84 23.19 -17.33
C ARG A 528 -21.29 23.63 -18.70
N ILE A 529 -20.07 24.14 -18.74
CA ILE A 529 -19.38 24.45 -20.01
C ILE A 529 -19.15 23.17 -20.80
N LEU A 530 -18.56 22.14 -20.20
CA LEU A 530 -18.31 20.88 -20.89
C LEU A 530 -19.60 20.24 -21.42
N GLU A 531 -20.69 20.31 -20.66
CA GLU A 531 -21.97 19.70 -21.05
C GLU A 531 -22.64 20.46 -22.20
N ASN A 532 -22.58 21.80 -22.20
CA ASN A 532 -23.25 22.63 -23.20
C ASN A 532 -22.36 22.97 -24.41
N GLU A 533 -21.05 22.77 -24.30
CA GLU A 533 -20.06 23.13 -25.30
C GLU A 533 -19.13 21.93 -25.63
N PRO A 534 -19.66 20.83 -26.20
CA PRO A 534 -18.90 19.62 -26.52
C PRO A 534 -17.74 19.87 -27.50
N GLN A 535 -17.74 20.99 -28.23
CA GLN A 535 -16.67 21.41 -29.13
C GLN A 535 -15.29 21.47 -28.42
N HIS A 536 -15.23 21.70 -27.10
CA HIS A 536 -13.97 21.66 -26.35
C HIS A 536 -13.32 20.26 -26.39
N ALA A 537 -14.11 19.23 -26.13
CA ALA A 537 -13.64 17.85 -26.19
C ALA A 537 -13.32 17.42 -27.63
N GLN A 538 -14.15 17.84 -28.60
CA GLN A 538 -13.94 17.57 -30.02
C GLN A 538 -12.67 18.23 -30.55
N ALA A 539 -12.40 19.50 -30.18
CA ALA A 539 -11.16 20.18 -30.52
C ALA A 539 -9.92 19.48 -29.96
N LEU A 540 -10.02 18.97 -28.70
CA LEU A 540 -8.94 18.17 -28.09
C LEU A 540 -8.67 16.90 -28.89
N GLN A 541 -9.69 16.16 -29.25
CA GLN A 541 -9.59 14.92 -30.03
C GLN A 541 -9.04 15.20 -31.45
N HIS A 542 -9.49 16.26 -32.08
CA HIS A 542 -8.95 16.73 -33.36
C HIS A 542 -7.45 17.07 -33.23
N ASN A 543 -7.07 17.84 -32.21
CA ASN A 543 -5.68 18.20 -31.95
C ASN A 543 -4.78 16.95 -31.73
N ALA A 544 -5.31 15.93 -31.04
CA ALA A 544 -4.58 14.68 -30.83
C ALA A 544 -4.31 13.93 -32.14
N ALA A 545 -5.34 13.79 -32.97
CA ALA A 545 -5.21 13.16 -34.29
C ALA A 545 -4.29 13.96 -35.22
N TYR A 546 -4.44 15.27 -35.27
CA TYR A 546 -3.60 16.15 -36.07
C TYR A 546 -2.13 16.10 -35.66
N PHE A 547 -1.86 16.16 -34.37
CA PHE A 547 -0.49 16.11 -33.86
C PHE A 547 0.22 14.77 -34.15
N LEU A 548 -0.51 13.65 -34.02
CA LEU A 548 0.02 12.32 -34.41
C LEU A 548 0.38 12.28 -35.91
N ASP A 549 -0.48 12.84 -36.77
CA ASP A 549 -0.20 12.94 -38.20
C ASP A 549 1.05 13.78 -38.48
N CYS A 550 1.21 14.92 -37.78
CA CYS A 550 2.40 15.74 -37.88
C CYS A 550 3.67 14.99 -37.41
N LEU A 551 3.64 14.27 -36.30
CA LEU A 551 4.77 13.47 -35.83
C LEU A 551 5.16 12.40 -36.85
N HIS A 552 4.20 11.69 -37.42
CA HIS A 552 4.44 10.66 -38.45
C HIS A 552 5.07 11.26 -39.72
N LYS A 553 4.64 12.44 -40.16
CA LYS A 553 5.24 13.16 -41.30
C LYS A 553 6.69 13.54 -41.05
N GLU A 554 7.05 13.85 -39.81
CA GLU A 554 8.43 14.15 -39.40
C GLU A 554 9.27 12.89 -39.09
N GLY A 555 8.69 11.68 -39.26
CA GLY A 555 9.37 10.41 -39.04
C GLY A 555 9.50 10.01 -37.56
N VAL A 556 8.64 10.54 -36.70
CA VAL A 556 8.55 10.19 -35.29
C VAL A 556 7.42 9.20 -35.09
N GLU A 557 7.74 7.98 -34.67
CA GLU A 557 6.73 6.99 -34.30
C GLU A 557 6.09 7.33 -32.95
N ALA A 558 4.76 7.48 -32.96
CA ALA A 558 3.96 7.68 -31.77
C ALA A 558 2.54 7.16 -32.02
N HIS A 559 1.96 6.55 -31.01
CA HIS A 559 0.59 6.03 -31.07
C HIS A 559 -0.15 6.39 -29.79
N SER A 560 -1.36 6.90 -29.91
CA SER A 560 -2.27 7.09 -28.79
C SER A 560 -3.69 7.30 -29.30
N PRO A 561 -4.70 6.73 -28.67
CA PRO A 561 -6.11 7.02 -28.94
C PRO A 561 -6.61 8.26 -28.20
N THR A 562 -5.77 8.96 -27.43
CA THR A 562 -6.16 10.08 -26.57
C THR A 562 -5.22 11.28 -26.72
N ALA A 563 -5.48 12.33 -25.95
CA ALA A 563 -4.64 13.55 -25.91
C ALA A 563 -3.32 13.37 -25.13
N ILE A 564 -3.04 12.19 -24.60
CA ILE A 564 -1.75 11.83 -23.98
C ILE A 564 -0.96 11.05 -25.00
N ILE A 565 0.11 11.62 -25.53
CA ILE A 565 0.89 11.01 -26.61
C ILE A 565 2.30 10.72 -26.09
N PRO A 566 2.62 9.44 -25.82
CA PRO A 566 3.97 9.01 -25.45
C PRO A 566 4.86 8.93 -26.69
N ILE A 567 6.02 9.59 -26.65
CA ILE A 567 7.06 9.48 -27.67
C ILE A 567 8.24 8.75 -27.04
N ILE A 568 8.40 7.47 -27.38
CA ILE A 568 9.39 6.60 -26.77
C ILE A 568 10.80 7.00 -27.25
N ILE A 569 11.66 7.35 -26.32
CA ILE A 569 13.08 7.68 -26.58
C ILE A 569 13.96 6.49 -26.24
N GLY A 570 13.62 5.72 -25.20
CA GLY A 570 14.35 4.55 -24.72
C GLY A 570 15.34 4.93 -23.62
N ASP A 571 16.42 5.61 -23.96
CA ASP A 571 17.45 6.02 -23.00
C ASP A 571 17.01 7.22 -22.14
N GLU A 572 17.27 7.13 -20.84
CA GLU A 572 16.83 8.12 -19.85
C GLU A 572 17.56 9.46 -20.00
N ALA A 573 18.88 9.42 -20.26
CA ALA A 573 19.70 10.61 -20.39
C ALA A 573 19.35 11.36 -21.68
N THR A 574 19.12 10.63 -22.75
CA THR A 574 18.67 11.18 -24.04
C THR A 574 17.29 11.84 -23.92
N ALA A 575 16.33 11.19 -23.23
CA ALA A 575 15.01 11.76 -23.02
C ALA A 575 15.06 13.10 -22.25
N LEU A 576 15.94 13.19 -21.23
CA LEU A 576 16.14 14.43 -20.50
C LEU A 576 16.75 15.53 -21.36
N LYS A 577 17.77 15.22 -22.19
CA LYS A 577 18.39 16.19 -23.10
C LYS A 577 17.39 16.72 -24.11
N VAL A 578 16.59 15.84 -24.73
CA VAL A 578 15.55 16.25 -25.67
C VAL A 578 14.53 17.20 -25.00
N ALA A 579 14.08 16.88 -23.79
CA ALA A 579 13.16 17.73 -23.04
C ALA A 579 13.77 19.10 -22.70
N GLU A 580 15.07 19.14 -22.40
CA GLU A 580 15.79 20.39 -22.11
C GLU A 580 15.98 21.25 -23.37
N GLU A 581 16.34 20.65 -24.50
CA GLU A 581 16.40 21.36 -25.78
C GLU A 581 15.04 21.97 -26.16
N LEU A 582 13.96 21.20 -26.05
CA LEU A 582 12.61 21.69 -26.30
C LEU A 582 12.24 22.86 -25.39
N LEU A 583 12.67 22.82 -24.13
CA LEU A 583 12.45 23.94 -23.22
C LEU A 583 13.22 25.18 -23.66
N GLY A 584 14.44 25.02 -24.19
CA GLY A 584 15.22 26.10 -24.81
C GLY A 584 14.52 26.73 -26.00
N GLU A 585 13.74 25.96 -26.76
CA GLU A 585 12.90 26.42 -27.88
C GLU A 585 11.52 27.00 -27.44
N GLY A 586 11.30 27.14 -26.12
CA GLY A 586 10.06 27.62 -25.53
C GLY A 586 8.91 26.61 -25.55
N ILE A 587 9.23 25.32 -25.46
CA ILE A 587 8.25 24.23 -25.42
C ILE A 587 8.49 23.37 -24.18
N LEU A 588 7.49 23.23 -23.32
CA LEU A 588 7.57 22.37 -22.13
C LEU A 588 6.93 21.01 -22.37
N VAL A 589 7.76 19.97 -22.49
CA VAL A 589 7.37 18.56 -22.54
C VAL A 589 8.16 17.80 -21.47
N PRO A 590 7.53 17.07 -20.55
CA PRO A 590 8.25 16.33 -19.54
C PRO A 590 8.84 15.03 -20.11
N ALA A 591 10.09 14.73 -19.71
CA ALA A 591 10.69 13.41 -19.88
C ALA A 591 10.25 12.52 -18.70
N ILE A 592 9.56 11.43 -19.00
CA ILE A 592 9.18 10.38 -18.02
C ILE A 592 10.18 9.24 -18.11
N ARG A 593 10.66 8.80 -16.95
CA ARG A 593 11.70 7.78 -16.82
C ARG A 593 11.47 6.90 -15.59
N TYR A 594 12.31 5.91 -15.40
CA TYR A 594 12.30 5.08 -14.19
C TYR A 594 12.34 5.95 -12.91
N PRO A 595 11.60 5.63 -11.83
CA PRO A 595 10.76 4.44 -11.66
C PRO A 595 9.30 4.58 -12.18
N THR A 596 8.92 5.69 -12.78
CA THR A 596 7.54 5.93 -13.26
C THR A 596 7.18 5.02 -14.43
N VAL A 597 8.15 4.71 -15.29
CA VAL A 597 8.05 3.74 -16.38
C VAL A 597 9.22 2.75 -16.28
N ALA A 598 9.14 1.62 -16.98
CA ALA A 598 10.20 0.61 -16.98
C ALA A 598 11.52 1.17 -17.49
N LYS A 599 12.65 0.59 -17.05
CA LYS A 599 13.99 0.94 -17.57
C LYS A 599 14.06 0.68 -19.07
N GLY A 600 14.69 1.61 -19.79
CA GLY A 600 14.82 1.51 -21.26
C GLY A 600 13.55 1.91 -22.02
N THR A 601 12.51 2.43 -21.34
CA THR A 601 11.27 2.93 -21.95
C THR A 601 11.02 4.40 -21.62
N ALA A 602 12.09 5.16 -21.36
CA ALA A 602 12.00 6.59 -21.13
C ALA A 602 11.35 7.28 -22.34
N ARG A 603 10.49 8.24 -22.08
CA ARG A 603 9.65 8.88 -23.09
C ARG A 603 9.44 10.35 -22.84
N LEU A 604 9.15 11.09 -23.87
CA LEU A 604 8.46 12.37 -23.74
C LEU A 604 6.96 12.10 -23.57
N ARG A 605 6.34 12.66 -22.56
CA ARG A 605 4.89 12.56 -22.36
C ARG A 605 4.22 13.85 -22.79
N VAL A 606 3.78 13.90 -24.04
CA VAL A 606 3.02 15.04 -24.55
C VAL A 606 1.60 14.96 -24.05
N ALA A 607 1.11 16.05 -23.46
CA ALA A 607 -0.29 16.24 -23.10
C ALA A 607 -0.85 17.46 -23.84
N LEU A 608 -1.85 17.23 -24.68
CA LEU A 608 -2.45 18.28 -25.51
C LEU A 608 -3.59 18.97 -24.78
N MET A 609 -3.86 20.21 -25.21
CA MET A 609 -5.00 21.02 -24.78
C MET A 609 -5.89 21.35 -25.96
N SER A 610 -7.19 21.50 -25.72
CA SER A 610 -8.17 21.88 -26.74
C SER A 610 -7.87 23.25 -27.41
N THR A 611 -7.14 24.08 -26.70
CA THR A 611 -6.77 25.45 -27.13
C THR A 611 -5.48 25.52 -27.96
N HIS A 612 -4.74 24.42 -28.13
CA HIS A 612 -3.60 24.38 -29.06
C HIS A 612 -4.07 24.56 -30.50
N THR A 613 -3.29 25.31 -31.29
CA THR A 613 -3.57 25.47 -32.71
C THR A 613 -2.78 24.48 -33.56
N GLU A 614 -3.28 24.21 -34.76
CA GLU A 614 -2.59 23.33 -35.71
C GLU A 614 -1.18 23.81 -36.04
N GLU A 615 -0.97 25.14 -36.15
CA GLU A 615 0.34 25.75 -36.41
C GLU A 615 1.31 25.47 -35.24
N GLU A 616 0.85 25.64 -33.98
CA GLU A 616 1.65 25.34 -32.80
C GLU A 616 2.03 23.84 -32.74
N LEU A 617 1.08 22.99 -33.08
CA LEU A 617 1.28 21.53 -33.06
C LEU A 617 2.23 21.07 -34.17
N ALA A 618 2.06 21.56 -35.40
CA ALA A 618 2.96 21.24 -36.52
C ALA A 618 4.40 21.71 -36.26
N ARG A 619 4.57 22.94 -35.75
CA ARG A 619 5.87 23.46 -35.34
C ARG A 619 6.51 22.57 -34.24
N THR A 620 5.71 22.17 -33.25
CA THR A 620 6.18 21.34 -32.12
C THR A 620 6.62 19.96 -32.60
N ALA A 621 5.87 19.31 -33.49
CA ALA A 621 6.23 18.01 -34.03
C ALA A 621 7.58 18.06 -34.76
N LYS A 622 7.81 19.07 -35.55
CA LYS A 622 9.09 19.31 -36.22
C LYS A 622 10.25 19.50 -35.24
N LEU A 623 10.07 20.36 -34.22
CA LEU A 623 11.11 20.59 -33.20
C LEU A 623 11.42 19.34 -32.37
N ILE A 624 10.41 18.53 -32.05
CA ILE A 624 10.62 17.22 -31.40
C ILE A 624 11.49 16.30 -32.27
N ALA A 625 11.16 16.19 -33.57
CA ALA A 625 11.93 15.34 -34.49
C ALA A 625 13.39 15.82 -34.61
N GLU A 626 13.61 17.14 -34.73
CA GLU A 626 14.94 17.74 -34.78
C GLU A 626 15.73 17.52 -33.49
N ALA A 627 15.12 17.73 -32.31
CA ALA A 627 15.74 17.51 -31.01
C ALA A 627 16.13 16.04 -30.81
N ILE A 628 15.24 15.10 -31.20
CA ILE A 628 15.56 13.66 -31.14
C ILE A 628 16.76 13.32 -32.04
N LYS A 629 16.84 13.89 -33.24
CA LYS A 629 17.98 13.66 -34.15
C LYS A 629 19.28 14.23 -33.61
N ARG A 630 19.25 15.37 -32.92
CA ARG A 630 20.46 15.99 -32.33
C ARG A 630 20.95 15.26 -31.08
N CYS A 631 20.03 14.66 -30.31
CA CYS A 631 20.38 14.02 -29.03
C CYS A 631 20.72 12.53 -29.14
N LYS A 632 20.32 11.86 -30.24
CA LYS A 632 20.70 10.47 -30.56
C LYS A 632 22.07 10.44 -31.22
#